data_23b261e60d9c99127fdd274e727865f9
#
_entry.id   23b261e60d9c99127fdd274e727865f9
#
_cell.length_a   1.000
_cell.length_b   1.000
_cell.length_c   1.000
_cell.angle_alpha   90.00
_cell.angle_beta   90.00
_cell.angle_gamma   90.00
#
_symmetry.space_group_name_H-M   'P 1'
#
loop_
_entity.id
_entity.type
_entity.pdbx_description
1 polymer ?
#
loop_
_entity_poly.entity_id
_entity_poly.type
_entity_poly.pdbx_seq_one_letter_code
_entity_poly.pdbx_strand_id
1 'polypeptide(L)'
;MGRAKKVVLAYSGGVDTSVCIPYLKQEWGVEEVITLAADLGQGDELEPIREKALKSGASESLVADVKDSFVKDYAFGAIQANALYENRYPLGTALARPLIAKVLVETAEKYGADAIAHGCTGKGNDQVRFDVSVTALNPSLKILAPAREWGMSREETIAYGENFGIPSPVKKSSPYSIDKNLLGRSIEAGLLEDPSFEPPEEIYEMTKAIADTPNQPEYIEIGFHGGIPTTLNGIAKKPVELIEELNQVVGNHGIGRIDMIENRLVGIKSREIYESPAMLVLIQAHRDLESLTLTADVTHYKRGIEETYSQIVYNGLWYSPLKVALDAFIQKTQERVSGTVRVKLFKGNSTIVGRSSDNSLYTPDLATYGAEDKFDHKAAEGFIYVWGLPTRIWSQQVRG
;
A
#
# COMPACT_ATOMS: atom_id res chain seq x y z
N MET A 1 34.51 -13.91 -3.81
CA MET A 1 34.21 -12.48 -3.61
C MET A 1 34.14 -12.25 -2.12
N GLY A 2 34.92 -11.29 -1.58
CA GLY A 2 34.85 -10.95 -0.15
C GLY A 2 33.47 -10.48 0.23
N ARG A 3 32.91 -11.05 1.30
CA ARG A 3 31.66 -10.60 1.87
C ARG A 3 31.83 -9.18 2.42
N ALA A 4 30.77 -8.47 2.72
CA ALA A 4 30.79 -7.12 3.20
C ALA A 4 31.47 -7.01 4.57
N LYS A 5 32.08 -5.87 4.88
CA LYS A 5 32.66 -5.59 6.21
C LYS A 5 31.66 -4.92 7.13
N LYS A 6 30.94 -3.92 6.61
CA LYS A 6 29.95 -3.15 7.35
C LYS A 6 28.58 -3.23 6.63
N VAL A 7 27.55 -3.58 7.35
CA VAL A 7 26.22 -3.86 6.81
C VAL A 7 25.15 -3.04 7.55
N VAL A 8 24.21 -2.47 6.80
CA VAL A 8 22.96 -1.94 7.36
C VAL A 8 21.86 -2.97 7.15
N LEU A 9 21.26 -3.47 8.22
CA LEU A 9 20.23 -4.50 8.23
C LEU A 9 18.84 -3.87 8.41
N ALA A 10 17.92 -4.13 7.47
CA ALA A 10 16.49 -3.88 7.67
C ALA A 10 16.00 -4.72 8.85
N TYR A 11 15.56 -4.08 9.91
CA TYR A 11 15.29 -4.76 11.18
C TYR A 11 13.84 -4.55 11.64
N SER A 12 13.09 -5.63 11.73
CA SER A 12 11.70 -5.63 12.19
C SER A 12 11.53 -6.05 13.66
N GLY A 13 12.61 -6.51 14.32
CA GLY A 13 12.52 -7.10 15.67
C GLY A 13 12.00 -8.54 15.69
N GLY A 14 11.60 -9.10 14.55
CA GLY A 14 11.21 -10.51 14.42
C GLY A 14 12.37 -11.47 14.65
N VAL A 15 12.07 -12.77 14.78
CA VAL A 15 13.09 -13.81 15.01
C VAL A 15 14.10 -13.83 13.86
N ASP A 16 13.61 -13.87 12.62
CA ASP A 16 14.47 -13.99 11.44
C ASP A 16 15.44 -12.83 11.32
N THR A 17 14.97 -11.58 11.46
CA THR A 17 15.86 -10.40 11.42
C THR A 17 16.82 -10.33 12.60
N SER A 18 16.42 -10.83 13.79
CA SER A 18 17.32 -10.90 14.95
C SER A 18 18.41 -11.95 14.74
N VAL A 19 18.09 -13.10 14.16
CA VAL A 19 19.04 -14.18 13.81
C VAL A 19 19.99 -13.75 12.69
N CYS A 20 19.55 -12.88 11.77
CA CYS A 20 20.44 -12.32 10.75
C CYS A 20 21.67 -11.63 11.34
N ILE A 21 21.59 -11.01 12.53
CA ILE A 21 22.71 -10.29 13.15
C ILE A 21 23.89 -11.23 13.46
N PRO A 22 23.75 -12.27 14.33
CA PRO A 22 24.85 -13.19 14.60
C PRO A 22 25.21 -13.99 13.35
N TYR A 23 24.27 -14.37 12.48
CA TYR A 23 24.56 -15.10 11.26
C TYR A 23 25.49 -14.33 10.32
N LEU A 24 25.21 -13.05 10.05
CA LEU A 24 26.08 -12.17 9.26
C LEU A 24 27.49 -12.11 9.84
N LYS A 25 27.64 -12.02 11.17
CA LYS A 25 28.94 -11.93 11.82
C LYS A 25 29.70 -13.26 11.81
N GLN A 26 29.06 -14.35 12.20
CA GLN A 26 29.72 -15.64 12.39
C GLN A 26 29.94 -16.38 11.07
N GLU A 27 28.90 -16.48 10.23
CA GLU A 27 28.95 -17.29 9.03
C GLU A 27 29.53 -16.51 7.83
N TRP A 28 29.28 -15.20 7.79
CA TRP A 28 29.70 -14.37 6.64
C TRP A 28 30.85 -13.41 6.95
N GLY A 29 31.31 -13.38 8.19
CA GLY A 29 32.49 -12.60 8.60
C GLY A 29 32.28 -11.09 8.51
N VAL A 30 31.04 -10.61 8.71
CA VAL A 30 30.73 -9.18 8.77
C VAL A 30 31.26 -8.62 10.08
N GLU A 31 32.04 -7.54 10.01
CA GLU A 31 32.66 -6.93 11.20
C GLU A 31 31.66 -6.06 11.99
N GLU A 32 30.86 -5.26 11.27
CA GLU A 32 29.88 -4.36 11.85
C GLU A 32 28.49 -4.55 11.24
N VAL A 33 27.48 -4.75 12.10
CA VAL A 33 26.07 -4.79 11.71
C VAL A 33 25.34 -3.65 12.40
N ILE A 34 24.86 -2.69 11.60
CA ILE A 34 24.00 -1.59 12.03
C ILE A 34 22.57 -2.01 11.69
N THR A 35 21.66 -1.97 12.65
CA THR A 35 20.25 -2.24 12.38
C THR A 35 19.48 -0.95 12.19
N LEU A 36 18.50 -0.97 11.27
CA LEU A 36 17.60 0.15 11.02
C LEU A 36 16.15 -0.35 11.06
N ALA A 37 15.38 0.16 12.01
CA ALA A 37 13.92 0.03 12.05
C ALA A 37 13.27 1.31 11.54
N ALA A 38 12.33 1.19 10.60
CA ALA A 38 11.54 2.32 10.11
C ALA A 38 10.23 2.42 10.90
N ASP A 39 9.94 3.60 11.44
CA ASP A 39 8.62 3.91 12.01
C ASP A 39 7.67 4.32 10.88
N LEU A 40 6.77 3.42 10.57
CA LEU A 40 5.69 3.57 9.58
C LEU A 40 4.31 3.65 10.25
N GLY A 41 4.27 3.89 11.58
CA GLY A 41 3.04 3.91 12.36
C GLY A 41 2.57 2.53 12.83
N GLN A 42 3.50 1.58 13.02
CA GLN A 42 3.19 0.24 13.55
C GLN A 42 2.90 0.24 15.06
N GLY A 43 3.13 1.36 15.78
CA GLY A 43 2.86 1.53 17.21
C GLY A 43 4.10 1.55 18.09
N ASP A 44 3.94 1.33 19.40
CA ASP A 44 4.93 1.61 20.46
C ASP A 44 6.07 0.58 20.58
N GLU A 45 6.28 -0.28 19.60
CA GLU A 45 7.22 -1.40 19.69
C GLU A 45 8.69 -1.05 19.34
N LEU A 46 8.98 0.19 18.99
CA LEU A 46 10.27 0.57 18.39
C LEU A 46 11.44 0.56 19.38
N GLU A 47 11.27 1.05 20.61
CA GLU A 47 12.35 1.05 21.59
C GLU A 47 12.71 -0.38 22.08
N PRO A 48 11.74 -1.25 22.39
CA PRO A 48 12.02 -2.67 22.64
C PRO A 48 12.74 -3.37 21.48
N ILE A 49 12.39 -3.02 20.22
CA ILE A 49 13.03 -3.54 19.02
C ILE A 49 14.50 -3.13 18.97
N ARG A 50 14.80 -1.85 19.24
CA ARG A 50 16.15 -1.30 19.29
C ARG A 50 17.01 -2.00 20.33
N GLU A 51 16.51 -2.14 21.56
CA GLU A 51 17.22 -2.86 22.62
C GLU A 51 17.50 -4.32 22.25
N LYS A 52 16.50 -4.98 21.62
CA LYS A 52 16.64 -6.36 21.18
C LYS A 52 17.76 -6.51 20.15
N ALA A 53 17.86 -5.59 19.18
CA ALA A 53 18.92 -5.58 18.18
C ALA A 53 20.31 -5.51 18.83
N LEU A 54 20.51 -4.61 19.80
CA LEU A 54 21.77 -4.45 20.51
C LEU A 54 22.13 -5.73 21.32
N LYS A 55 21.15 -6.31 22.00
CA LYS A 55 21.30 -7.59 22.74
C LYS A 55 21.64 -8.75 21.80
N SER A 56 21.14 -8.71 20.55
CA SER A 56 21.46 -9.71 19.53
C SER A 56 22.82 -9.53 18.86
N GLY A 57 23.60 -8.49 19.27
CA GLY A 57 24.95 -8.26 18.80
C GLY A 57 25.11 -7.22 17.69
N ALA A 58 24.11 -6.40 17.42
CA ALA A 58 24.24 -5.24 16.54
C ALA A 58 25.25 -4.24 17.12
N SER A 59 26.07 -3.64 16.26
CA SER A 59 27.03 -2.61 16.65
C SER A 59 26.32 -1.29 16.98
N GLU A 60 25.24 -1.01 16.26
CA GLU A 60 24.37 0.15 16.46
C GLU A 60 22.95 -0.22 16.05
N SER A 61 21.95 0.43 16.65
CA SER A 61 20.54 0.23 16.29
C SER A 61 19.84 1.57 16.16
N LEU A 62 19.34 1.82 14.97
CA LEU A 62 18.72 3.08 14.55
C LEU A 62 17.22 2.91 14.40
N VAL A 63 16.49 3.97 14.69
CA VAL A 63 15.05 4.10 14.36
C VAL A 63 14.88 5.36 13.52
N ALA A 64 14.22 5.23 12.38
CA ALA A 64 13.89 6.33 11.49
C ALA A 64 12.38 6.57 11.49
N ASP A 65 11.93 7.73 11.97
CA ASP A 65 10.53 8.16 11.80
C ASP A 65 10.32 8.63 10.37
N VAL A 66 9.57 7.86 9.61
CA VAL A 66 9.29 8.12 8.19
C VAL A 66 7.79 8.19 7.88
N LYS A 67 6.93 8.30 8.91
CA LYS A 67 5.48 8.35 8.76
C LYS A 67 5.02 9.44 7.80
N ASP A 68 5.57 10.64 7.95
CA ASP A 68 5.17 11.80 7.13
C ASP A 68 5.54 11.60 5.65
N SER A 69 6.77 11.16 5.36
CA SER A 69 7.19 10.79 4.00
C SER A 69 6.37 9.62 3.44
N PHE A 70 6.05 8.63 4.27
CA PHE A 70 5.25 7.48 3.85
C PHE A 70 3.89 7.90 3.32
N VAL A 71 3.23 8.82 4.00
CA VAL A 71 1.93 9.32 3.55
C VAL A 71 2.07 10.26 2.35
N LYS A 72 2.96 11.26 2.44
CA LYS A 72 3.07 12.31 1.41
C LYS A 72 3.64 11.81 0.08
N ASP A 73 4.74 11.04 0.16
CA ASP A 73 5.53 10.71 -1.03
C ASP A 73 5.11 9.38 -1.65
N TYR A 74 4.42 8.50 -0.88
CA TYR A 74 4.04 7.17 -1.34
C TYR A 74 2.52 6.97 -1.37
N ALA A 75 1.82 7.17 -0.24
CA ALA A 75 0.39 6.89 -0.17
C ALA A 75 -0.43 7.85 -1.03
N PHE A 76 -0.15 9.16 -1.01
CA PHE A 76 -0.91 10.14 -1.78
C PHE A 76 -0.79 9.92 -3.29
N GLY A 77 0.41 9.56 -3.79
CA GLY A 77 0.58 9.18 -5.19
C GLY A 77 -0.24 7.93 -5.56
N ALA A 78 -0.34 6.96 -4.68
CA ALA A 78 -1.18 5.78 -4.87
C ALA A 78 -2.68 6.11 -4.85
N ILE A 79 -3.12 7.06 -4.02
CA ILE A 79 -4.51 7.56 -4.01
C ILE A 79 -4.83 8.28 -5.32
N GLN A 80 -3.98 9.21 -5.77
CA GLN A 80 -4.12 9.91 -7.05
C GLN A 80 -4.17 8.95 -8.24
N ALA A 81 -3.41 7.85 -8.17
CA ALA A 81 -3.44 6.77 -9.16
C ALA A 81 -4.62 5.79 -8.97
N ASN A 82 -5.48 5.95 -7.98
CA ASN A 82 -6.51 4.97 -7.60
C ASN A 82 -5.96 3.54 -7.50
N ALA A 83 -4.75 3.38 -6.98
CA ALA A 83 -3.96 2.16 -7.07
C ALA A 83 -4.52 1.04 -6.17
N LEU A 84 -5.04 0.01 -6.81
CA LEU A 84 -5.53 -1.22 -6.19
C LEU A 84 -4.96 -2.42 -6.96
N TYR A 85 -4.05 -3.17 -6.35
CA TYR A 85 -3.56 -4.41 -6.97
C TYR A 85 -4.70 -5.41 -7.10
N GLU A 86 -4.86 -5.96 -8.31
CA GLU A 86 -5.98 -6.84 -8.68
C GLU A 86 -7.36 -6.24 -8.30
N ASN A 87 -7.49 -4.92 -8.39
CA ASN A 87 -8.68 -4.14 -8.04
C ASN A 87 -9.17 -4.27 -6.59
N ARG A 88 -8.32 -4.74 -5.67
CA ARG A 88 -8.68 -4.99 -4.27
C ARG A 88 -7.68 -4.47 -3.25
N TYR A 89 -6.38 -4.78 -3.41
CA TYR A 89 -5.36 -4.50 -2.40
C TYR A 89 -4.77 -3.09 -2.57
N PRO A 90 -4.91 -2.19 -1.57
CA PRO A 90 -4.42 -0.80 -1.64
C PRO A 90 -2.93 -0.64 -1.31
N LEU A 91 -2.14 -1.69 -1.49
CA LEU A 91 -0.68 -1.69 -1.56
C LEU A 91 0.08 -1.27 -0.29
N GLY A 92 -0.54 -1.30 0.90
CA GLY A 92 0.07 -0.77 2.13
C GLY A 92 1.49 -1.27 2.40
N THR A 93 1.73 -2.58 2.36
CA THR A 93 3.07 -3.17 2.51
C THR A 93 3.97 -2.88 1.31
N ALA A 94 3.43 -2.96 0.09
CA ALA A 94 4.21 -2.75 -1.14
C ALA A 94 4.74 -1.30 -1.26
N LEU A 95 4.00 -0.31 -0.77
CA LEU A 95 4.41 1.10 -0.70
C LEU A 95 5.48 1.35 0.38
N ALA A 96 5.47 0.58 1.46
CA ALA A 96 6.42 0.72 2.55
C ALA A 96 7.84 0.31 2.16
N ARG A 97 8.01 -0.76 1.38
CA ARG A 97 9.32 -1.37 1.08
C ARG A 97 10.27 -0.44 0.31
N PRO A 98 9.86 0.29 -0.76
CA PRO A 98 10.75 1.25 -1.41
C PRO A 98 11.17 2.41 -0.51
N LEU A 99 10.32 2.87 0.41
CA LEU A 99 10.69 3.88 1.41
C LEU A 99 11.74 3.33 2.38
N ILE A 100 11.52 2.13 2.93
CA ILE A 100 12.50 1.50 3.83
C ILE A 100 13.83 1.30 3.08
N ALA A 101 13.81 0.83 1.83
CA ALA A 101 15.02 0.67 1.01
C ALA A 101 15.77 2.00 0.83
N LYS A 102 15.05 3.10 0.61
CA LYS A 102 15.65 4.44 0.51
C LYS A 102 16.39 4.82 1.79
N VAL A 103 15.75 4.67 2.94
CA VAL A 103 16.37 5.01 4.23
C VAL A 103 17.55 4.09 4.56
N LEU A 104 17.49 2.82 4.17
CA LEU A 104 18.62 1.89 4.29
C LEU A 104 19.82 2.34 3.44
N VAL A 105 19.60 2.73 2.19
CA VAL A 105 20.66 3.23 1.30
C VAL A 105 21.27 4.52 1.87
N GLU A 106 20.45 5.51 2.23
CA GLU A 106 20.92 6.76 2.84
C GLU A 106 21.72 6.50 4.13
N THR A 107 21.30 5.52 4.92
CA THR A 107 22.01 5.11 6.14
C THR A 107 23.34 4.43 5.79
N ALA A 108 23.34 3.53 4.79
CA ALA A 108 24.57 2.86 4.35
C ALA A 108 25.61 3.87 3.85
N GLU A 109 25.18 4.85 3.06
CA GLU A 109 26.06 5.93 2.59
C GLU A 109 26.60 6.78 3.74
N LYS A 110 25.74 7.17 4.68
CA LYS A 110 26.13 7.96 5.86
C LYS A 110 27.15 7.26 6.74
N TYR A 111 27.02 5.95 6.94
CA TYR A 111 27.88 5.15 7.81
C TYR A 111 29.05 4.48 7.08
N GLY A 112 29.15 4.67 5.75
CA GLY A 112 30.18 4.03 4.93
C GLY A 112 30.05 2.51 4.92
N ALA A 113 28.82 1.99 4.94
CA ALA A 113 28.56 0.57 4.81
C ALA A 113 28.68 0.13 3.34
N ASP A 114 29.16 -1.08 3.12
CA ASP A 114 29.37 -1.66 1.80
C ASP A 114 28.28 -2.63 1.38
N ALA A 115 27.30 -2.86 2.25
CA ALA A 115 26.16 -3.71 1.98
C ALA A 115 24.91 -3.32 2.78
N ILE A 116 23.76 -3.73 2.23
CA ILE A 116 22.46 -3.77 2.89
C ILE A 116 22.06 -5.22 3.09
N ALA A 117 21.43 -5.53 4.24
CA ALA A 117 20.87 -6.84 4.51
C ALA A 117 19.37 -6.78 4.82
N HIS A 118 18.66 -7.87 4.56
CA HIS A 118 17.27 -8.05 4.97
C HIS A 118 16.98 -9.52 5.33
N GLY A 119 15.96 -9.73 6.16
CA GLY A 119 15.52 -11.06 6.60
C GLY A 119 14.37 -11.67 5.77
N CYS A 120 14.18 -11.25 4.54
CA CYS A 120 13.10 -11.77 3.69
C CYS A 120 13.46 -13.15 3.13
N THR A 121 12.44 -14.05 3.11
CA THR A 121 12.57 -15.39 2.52
C THR A 121 12.37 -15.37 1.00
N GLY A 122 12.78 -16.46 0.32
CA GLY A 122 12.64 -16.59 -1.13
C GLY A 122 11.20 -16.73 -1.65
N LYS A 123 10.21 -16.96 -0.79
CA LYS A 123 8.79 -17.12 -1.16
C LYS A 123 7.99 -15.81 -1.16
N GLY A 124 8.49 -14.78 -0.45
CA GLY A 124 7.81 -13.49 -0.32
C GLY A 124 8.14 -12.50 -1.43
N ASN A 125 7.23 -11.56 -1.70
CA ASN A 125 7.47 -10.46 -2.64
C ASN A 125 8.50 -9.45 -2.11
N ASP A 126 8.63 -9.32 -0.80
CA ASP A 126 9.41 -8.27 -0.15
C ASP A 126 10.90 -8.34 -0.47
N GLN A 127 11.47 -9.54 -0.64
CA GLN A 127 12.84 -9.68 -1.10
C GLN A 127 13.08 -8.97 -2.44
N VAL A 128 12.14 -9.12 -3.39
CA VAL A 128 12.25 -8.48 -4.70
C VAL A 128 12.13 -6.97 -4.56
N ARG A 129 11.19 -6.50 -3.74
CA ARG A 129 10.98 -5.07 -3.48
C ARG A 129 12.22 -4.41 -2.88
N PHE A 130 12.89 -5.07 -1.92
CA PHE A 130 14.14 -4.58 -1.35
C PHE A 130 15.28 -4.61 -2.37
N ASP A 131 15.55 -5.78 -2.95
CA ASP A 131 16.70 -5.96 -3.86
C ASP A 131 16.63 -4.99 -5.05
N VAL A 132 15.48 -4.88 -5.69
CA VAL A 132 15.27 -3.99 -6.84
C VAL A 132 15.36 -2.52 -6.45
N SER A 133 14.75 -2.13 -5.30
CA SER A 133 14.81 -0.73 -4.83
C SER A 133 16.23 -0.32 -4.46
N VAL A 134 16.96 -1.16 -3.71
CA VAL A 134 18.36 -0.88 -3.35
C VAL A 134 19.24 -0.76 -4.59
N THR A 135 19.11 -1.71 -5.54
CA THR A 135 19.87 -1.68 -6.78
C THR A 135 19.57 -0.43 -7.62
N ALA A 136 18.32 0.01 -7.64
CA ALA A 136 17.94 1.22 -8.38
C ALA A 136 18.47 2.51 -7.72
N LEU A 137 18.57 2.54 -6.40
CA LEU A 137 19.04 3.70 -5.65
C LEU A 137 20.56 3.78 -5.59
N ASN A 138 21.23 2.65 -5.35
CA ASN A 138 22.70 2.58 -5.33
C ASN A 138 23.20 1.19 -5.79
N PRO A 139 23.56 1.04 -7.07
CA PRO A 139 23.99 -0.25 -7.62
C PRO A 139 25.37 -0.73 -7.11
N SER A 140 26.10 0.10 -6.37
CA SER A 140 27.39 -0.29 -5.79
C SER A 140 27.26 -1.04 -4.47
N LEU A 141 26.14 -0.93 -3.79
CA LEU A 141 25.87 -1.63 -2.54
C LEU A 141 25.58 -3.11 -2.79
N LYS A 142 26.24 -3.97 -2.04
CA LYS A 142 25.91 -5.40 -2.02
C LYS A 142 24.61 -5.64 -1.29
N ILE A 143 23.86 -6.65 -1.69
CA ILE A 143 22.62 -7.06 -1.01
C ILE A 143 22.85 -8.44 -0.40
N LEU A 144 22.60 -8.56 0.88
CA LEU A 144 22.78 -9.77 1.67
C LEU A 144 21.40 -10.22 2.20
N ALA A 145 21.00 -11.45 1.91
CA ALA A 145 19.71 -12.01 2.30
C ALA A 145 19.87 -13.33 3.08
N PRO A 146 20.33 -13.30 4.35
CA PRO A 146 20.60 -14.51 5.10
C PRO A 146 19.43 -15.50 5.12
N ALA A 147 18.21 -15.04 5.40
CA ALA A 147 17.02 -15.89 5.46
C ALA A 147 16.67 -16.58 4.13
N ARG A 148 17.14 -16.07 3.01
CA ARG A 148 17.01 -16.69 1.70
C ARG A 148 18.05 -17.78 1.46
N GLU A 149 19.22 -17.67 2.09
CA GLU A 149 20.39 -18.47 1.79
C GLU A 149 20.72 -19.53 2.85
N TRP A 150 20.32 -19.36 4.11
CA TRP A 150 20.75 -20.25 5.21
C TRP A 150 20.11 -21.63 5.22
N GLY A 151 18.99 -21.85 4.52
CA GLY A 151 18.34 -23.14 4.41
C GLY A 151 17.73 -23.71 5.71
N MET A 152 17.69 -22.91 6.78
CA MET A 152 17.15 -23.31 8.08
C MET A 152 15.63 -23.32 8.08
N SER A 153 15.03 -24.33 8.69
CA SER A 153 13.62 -24.33 9.08
C SER A 153 13.34 -23.29 10.18
N ARG A 154 12.08 -23.05 10.49
CA ARG A 154 11.71 -22.12 11.57
C ARG A 154 12.23 -22.59 12.92
N GLU A 155 12.14 -23.89 13.21
CA GLU A 155 12.65 -24.49 14.43
C GLU A 155 14.19 -24.35 14.54
N GLU A 156 14.88 -24.61 13.45
CA GLU A 156 16.35 -24.46 13.40
C GLU A 156 16.77 -22.98 13.52
N THR A 157 16.01 -22.05 12.94
CA THR A 157 16.25 -20.61 13.09
C THR A 157 16.10 -20.17 14.56
N ILE A 158 15.08 -20.66 15.24
CA ILE A 158 14.87 -20.39 16.67
C ILE A 158 16.02 -20.99 17.50
N ALA A 159 16.37 -22.25 17.30
CA ALA A 159 17.46 -22.91 18.01
C ALA A 159 18.82 -22.24 17.78
N TYR A 160 19.08 -21.78 16.54
CA TYR A 160 20.28 -21.00 16.25
C TYR A 160 20.29 -19.68 17.04
N GLY A 161 19.15 -18.96 17.08
CA GLY A 161 19.01 -17.72 17.82
C GLY A 161 19.22 -17.89 19.33
N GLU A 162 18.72 -18.97 19.93
CA GLU A 162 18.89 -19.27 21.35
C GLU A 162 20.37 -19.40 21.75
N ASN A 163 21.23 -19.93 20.88
CA ASN A 163 22.69 -20.00 21.12
C ASN A 163 23.34 -18.62 21.25
N PHE A 164 22.68 -17.57 20.73
CA PHE A 164 23.14 -16.17 20.81
C PHE A 164 22.30 -15.33 21.78
N GLY A 165 21.50 -15.98 22.65
CA GLY A 165 20.68 -15.26 23.64
C GLY A 165 19.49 -14.50 23.06
N ILE A 166 19.11 -14.79 21.81
CA ILE A 166 17.90 -14.22 21.19
C ILE A 166 16.70 -14.96 21.79
N PRO A 167 15.81 -14.26 22.53
CA PRO A 167 14.71 -14.94 23.19
C PRO A 167 13.78 -15.55 22.16
N SER A 168 13.49 -16.84 22.33
CA SER A 168 12.39 -17.51 21.64
C SER A 168 11.07 -16.79 21.97
N PRO A 169 10.16 -16.63 21.04
CA PRO A 169 8.85 -16.09 21.35
C PRO A 169 8.16 -16.97 22.39
N VAL A 170 8.08 -16.48 23.64
CA VAL A 170 7.62 -17.17 24.86
C VAL A 170 6.14 -17.57 24.83
N LYS A 171 5.40 -17.08 23.86
CA LYS A 171 4.05 -17.54 23.57
C LYS A 171 4.06 -18.17 22.18
N LYS A 172 3.30 -19.24 21.99
CA LYS A 172 2.78 -19.54 20.65
C LYS A 172 2.12 -18.25 20.18
N SER A 173 2.96 -17.33 19.64
CA SER A 173 2.52 -16.13 18.97
C SER A 173 1.46 -16.57 17.97
N SER A 174 0.52 -15.73 17.69
CA SER A 174 -0.46 -15.91 16.62
C SER A 174 0.10 -16.85 15.55
N PRO A 175 -0.62 -17.90 15.12
CA PRO A 175 -0.17 -18.77 14.04
C PRO A 175 0.00 -18.00 12.73
N TYR A 176 -0.41 -16.74 12.71
CA TYR A 176 -0.43 -15.84 11.57
C TYR A 176 0.81 -14.95 11.53
N SER A 177 1.28 -14.66 10.31
CA SER A 177 2.27 -13.61 10.04
C SER A 177 1.52 -12.29 9.84
N ILE A 178 1.93 -11.24 10.55
CA ILE A 178 1.26 -9.94 10.51
C ILE A 178 2.29 -8.86 10.20
N ASP A 179 2.00 -8.02 9.20
CA ASP A 179 2.71 -6.78 8.90
C ASP A 179 1.75 -5.59 9.03
N LYS A 180 2.13 -4.57 9.79
CA LYS A 180 1.30 -3.41 10.13
C LYS A 180 2.03 -2.11 9.85
N ASN A 181 1.31 -1.16 9.29
CA ASN A 181 1.75 0.23 9.14
C ASN A 181 0.54 1.18 9.12
N LEU A 182 0.76 2.48 8.93
CA LEU A 182 -0.30 3.51 8.86
C LEU A 182 -1.40 3.20 7.84
N LEU A 183 -1.08 2.55 6.72
CA LEU A 183 -2.03 2.32 5.62
C LEU A 183 -2.86 1.06 5.83
N GLY A 184 -2.48 0.20 6.79
CA GLY A 184 -3.23 -1.00 7.09
C GLY A 184 -2.39 -2.14 7.64
N ARG A 185 -3.00 -3.33 7.65
CA ARG A 185 -2.40 -4.60 8.09
C ARG A 185 -2.54 -5.65 7.00
N SER A 186 -1.53 -6.50 6.86
CA SER A 186 -1.62 -7.77 6.14
C SER A 186 -1.48 -8.92 7.11
N ILE A 187 -2.27 -9.97 6.91
CA ILE A 187 -2.36 -11.15 7.78
C ILE A 187 -2.36 -12.38 6.89
N GLU A 188 -1.38 -13.25 7.07
CA GLU A 188 -1.19 -14.45 6.27
C GLU A 188 -0.70 -15.65 7.11
N ALA A 189 -0.54 -16.80 6.49
CA ALA A 189 -0.02 -18.04 7.06
C ALA A 189 -0.98 -18.77 8.01
N GLY A 190 -0.52 -19.89 8.58
CA GLY A 190 -1.27 -20.73 9.48
C GLY A 190 -2.55 -21.29 8.86
N LEU A 191 -3.66 -21.22 9.59
CA LEU A 191 -4.96 -21.72 9.11
C LEU A 191 -5.50 -20.95 7.89
N LEU A 192 -5.03 -19.71 7.66
CA LEU A 192 -5.45 -18.89 6.52
C LEU A 192 -4.90 -19.42 5.18
N GLU A 193 -3.90 -20.31 5.20
CA GLU A 193 -3.40 -20.98 3.98
C GLU A 193 -4.44 -21.88 3.32
N ASP A 194 -5.44 -22.34 4.07
CA ASP A 194 -6.60 -23.02 3.51
C ASP A 194 -7.63 -21.99 3.01
N PRO A 195 -7.87 -21.89 1.69
CA PRO A 195 -8.81 -20.90 1.15
C PRO A 195 -10.27 -21.12 1.59
N SER A 196 -10.61 -22.30 2.09
CA SER A 196 -11.94 -22.65 2.58
C SER A 196 -12.16 -22.28 4.06
N PHE A 197 -11.08 -21.94 4.78
CA PHE A 197 -11.16 -21.59 6.19
C PHE A 197 -11.66 -20.16 6.37
N GLU A 198 -12.73 -19.95 7.16
CA GLU A 198 -13.23 -18.61 7.48
C GLU A 198 -12.28 -17.90 8.44
N PRO A 199 -11.79 -16.68 8.11
CA PRO A 199 -10.93 -15.92 9.00
C PRO A 199 -11.65 -15.60 10.32
N PRO A 200 -11.06 -15.95 11.48
CA PRO A 200 -11.69 -15.68 12.77
C PRO A 200 -11.66 -14.18 13.11
N GLU A 201 -12.69 -13.70 13.82
CA GLU A 201 -12.83 -12.28 14.14
C GLU A 201 -11.65 -11.71 14.94
N GLU A 202 -10.97 -12.50 15.74
CA GLU A 202 -9.84 -12.07 16.57
C GLU A 202 -8.58 -11.66 15.79
N ILE A 203 -8.49 -11.95 14.49
CA ILE A 203 -7.36 -11.48 13.69
C ILE A 203 -7.46 -10.00 13.31
N TYR A 204 -8.67 -9.45 13.35
CA TYR A 204 -8.93 -8.06 12.97
C TYR A 204 -8.73 -7.12 14.16
N GLU A 205 -7.93 -6.06 13.97
CA GLU A 205 -7.66 -5.05 14.99
C GLU A 205 -8.07 -3.64 14.57
N MET A 206 -8.05 -3.34 13.28
CA MET A 206 -8.38 -2.01 12.75
C MET A 206 -9.88 -1.85 12.47
N THR A 207 -10.62 -2.97 12.36
CA THR A 207 -12.02 -2.99 11.97
C THR A 207 -12.86 -3.76 12.97
N LYS A 208 -14.00 -3.21 13.38
CA LYS A 208 -14.95 -3.89 14.24
C LYS A 208 -15.71 -4.99 13.49
N ALA A 209 -16.09 -6.07 14.19
CA ALA A 209 -17.08 -7.01 13.72
C ALA A 209 -18.39 -6.29 13.41
N ILE A 210 -19.10 -6.72 12.37
CA ILE A 210 -20.34 -6.02 11.93
C ILE A 210 -21.40 -5.95 13.05
N ALA A 211 -21.46 -6.98 13.89
CA ALA A 211 -22.37 -6.99 15.05
C ALA A 211 -22.09 -5.84 16.04
N ASP A 212 -20.81 -5.48 16.20
CA ASP A 212 -20.34 -4.49 17.18
C ASP A 212 -20.26 -3.06 16.61
N THR A 213 -20.57 -2.89 15.33
CA THR A 213 -20.57 -1.55 14.70
C THR A 213 -21.81 -0.75 15.10
N PRO A 214 -21.75 0.61 15.05
CA PRO A 214 -22.89 1.47 15.36
C PRO A 214 -24.15 1.12 14.57
N ASN A 215 -25.33 1.25 15.21
CA ASN A 215 -26.64 1.03 14.58
C ASN A 215 -27.18 2.27 13.85
N GLN A 216 -26.43 3.36 13.85
CA GLN A 216 -26.72 4.58 13.10
C GLN A 216 -25.62 4.83 12.08
N PRO A 217 -25.96 5.31 10.89
CA PRO A 217 -24.96 5.68 9.90
C PRO A 217 -24.19 6.92 10.36
N GLU A 218 -22.90 6.97 10.05
CA GLU A 218 -22.06 8.13 10.18
C GLU A 218 -21.79 8.72 8.80
N TYR A 219 -21.73 10.05 8.71
CA TYR A 219 -21.40 10.77 7.49
C TYR A 219 -20.12 11.53 7.69
N ILE A 220 -19.17 11.31 6.80
CA ILE A 220 -17.91 12.06 6.75
C ILE A 220 -17.81 12.82 5.42
N GLU A 221 -17.12 13.95 5.45
CA GLU A 221 -16.80 14.73 4.26
C GLU A 221 -15.29 14.79 4.09
N ILE A 222 -14.80 14.34 2.93
CA ILE A 222 -13.38 14.33 2.60
C ILE A 222 -13.14 15.38 1.53
N GLY A 223 -12.27 16.36 1.85
CA GLY A 223 -11.87 17.39 0.89
C GLY A 223 -10.54 17.04 0.22
N PHE A 224 -10.49 17.27 -1.10
CA PHE A 224 -9.32 17.03 -1.93
C PHE A 224 -8.85 18.32 -2.60
N HIS A 225 -7.53 18.43 -2.75
CA HIS A 225 -6.89 19.46 -3.56
C HIS A 225 -5.84 18.82 -4.47
N GLY A 226 -6.01 18.94 -5.80
CA GLY A 226 -5.13 18.29 -6.76
C GLY A 226 -5.07 16.76 -6.58
N GLY A 227 -6.19 16.12 -6.25
CA GLY A 227 -6.29 14.68 -5.97
C GLY A 227 -5.71 14.23 -4.63
N ILE A 228 -5.18 15.15 -3.82
CA ILE A 228 -4.63 14.85 -2.49
C ILE A 228 -5.68 15.16 -1.42
N PRO A 229 -5.98 14.24 -0.48
CA PRO A 229 -6.89 14.51 0.60
C PRO A 229 -6.27 15.50 1.60
N THR A 230 -7.00 16.55 1.96
CA THR A 230 -6.49 17.67 2.78
C THR A 230 -7.37 18.02 3.95
N THR A 231 -8.67 17.69 3.90
CA THR A 231 -9.60 18.01 4.98
C THR A 231 -10.48 16.82 5.32
N LEU A 232 -10.88 16.73 6.58
CA LEU A 232 -11.93 15.81 7.06
C LEU A 232 -12.98 16.63 7.79
N ASN A 233 -14.24 16.53 7.37
CA ASN A 233 -15.38 17.27 7.91
C ASN A 233 -15.13 18.82 7.92
N GLY A 234 -14.54 19.32 6.83
CA GLY A 234 -14.21 20.75 6.67
C GLY A 234 -12.97 21.22 7.46
N ILE A 235 -12.34 20.35 8.25
CA ILE A 235 -11.16 20.67 9.07
C ILE A 235 -9.90 20.20 8.36
N ALA A 236 -8.95 21.12 8.14
CA ALA A 236 -7.64 20.79 7.57
C ALA A 236 -6.88 19.86 8.52
N LYS A 237 -6.28 18.82 7.96
CA LYS A 237 -5.53 17.79 8.69
C LYS A 237 -4.12 17.67 8.18
N LYS A 238 -3.18 17.36 9.08
CA LYS A 238 -1.88 16.85 8.63
C LYS A 238 -2.04 15.48 8.00
N PRO A 239 -1.17 15.10 7.04
CA PRO A 239 -1.28 13.85 6.32
C PRO A 239 -1.41 12.60 7.20
N VAL A 240 -0.55 12.45 8.20
CA VAL A 240 -0.59 11.32 9.14
C VAL A 240 -1.87 11.32 9.96
N GLU A 241 -2.24 12.46 10.55
CA GLU A 241 -3.45 12.62 11.36
C GLU A 241 -4.72 12.28 10.56
N LEU A 242 -4.76 12.64 9.27
CA LEU A 242 -5.89 12.34 8.39
C LEU A 242 -6.04 10.83 8.18
N ILE A 243 -4.94 10.12 7.91
CA ILE A 243 -4.96 8.66 7.73
C ILE A 243 -5.36 7.95 9.03
N GLU A 244 -4.79 8.35 10.17
CA GLU A 244 -5.09 7.76 11.47
C GLU A 244 -6.56 7.94 11.85
N GLU A 245 -7.10 9.16 11.72
CA GLU A 245 -8.49 9.45 12.03
C GLU A 245 -9.45 8.70 11.11
N LEU A 246 -9.15 8.64 9.81
CA LEU A 246 -9.93 7.85 8.86
C LEU A 246 -9.87 6.35 9.16
N ASN A 247 -8.71 5.81 9.50
CA ASN A 247 -8.61 4.40 9.92
C ASN A 247 -9.53 4.11 11.11
N GLN A 248 -9.55 5.00 12.09
CA GLN A 248 -10.39 4.85 13.28
C GLN A 248 -11.90 4.95 12.95
N VAL A 249 -12.31 6.03 12.27
CA VAL A 249 -13.72 6.28 11.98
C VAL A 249 -14.28 5.21 11.06
N VAL A 250 -13.58 4.89 9.96
CA VAL A 250 -14.00 3.91 8.96
C VAL A 250 -13.98 2.50 9.53
N GLY A 251 -12.93 2.14 10.27
CA GLY A 251 -12.78 0.85 10.94
C GLY A 251 -13.84 0.60 12.01
N ASN A 252 -14.30 1.64 12.72
CA ASN A 252 -15.41 1.56 13.68
C ASN A 252 -16.71 1.11 13.04
N HIS A 253 -16.90 1.31 11.73
CA HIS A 253 -18.03 0.82 10.96
C HIS A 253 -17.82 -0.53 10.29
N GLY A 254 -16.72 -1.24 10.62
CA GLY A 254 -16.37 -2.56 10.06
C GLY A 254 -15.93 -2.51 8.59
N ILE A 255 -15.53 -1.34 8.11
CA ILE A 255 -15.11 -1.12 6.71
C ILE A 255 -13.59 -1.23 6.62
N GLY A 256 -13.09 -1.93 5.62
CA GLY A 256 -11.64 -2.02 5.38
C GLY A 256 -11.10 -3.42 5.23
N ARG A 257 -11.91 -4.46 5.43
CA ARG A 257 -11.49 -5.87 5.32
C ARG A 257 -11.44 -6.34 3.89
N ILE A 258 -10.37 -7.05 3.54
CA ILE A 258 -10.18 -7.69 2.23
C ILE A 258 -9.68 -9.11 2.48
N ASP A 259 -10.33 -10.10 1.89
CA ASP A 259 -9.87 -11.47 1.82
C ASP A 259 -9.71 -11.83 0.34
N MET A 260 -8.50 -12.11 -0.10
CA MET A 260 -8.25 -12.36 -1.52
C MET A 260 -7.17 -13.43 -1.76
N ILE A 261 -7.32 -14.11 -2.87
CA ILE A 261 -6.24 -14.90 -3.46
C ILE A 261 -5.52 -14.00 -4.44
N GLU A 262 -4.28 -13.66 -4.16
CA GLU A 262 -3.45 -12.81 -5.02
C GLU A 262 -2.39 -13.60 -5.78
N ASN A 263 -1.93 -13.03 -6.89
CA ASN A 263 -0.80 -13.57 -7.64
C ASN A 263 0.49 -12.90 -7.14
N ARG A 264 1.32 -13.67 -6.41
CA ARG A 264 2.64 -13.17 -5.99
C ARG A 264 3.59 -13.05 -7.17
N LEU A 265 4.49 -12.07 -7.11
CA LEU A 265 5.52 -11.82 -8.12
C LEU A 265 6.38 -13.06 -8.41
N VAL A 266 6.62 -13.89 -7.41
CA VAL A 266 7.38 -15.16 -7.51
C VAL A 266 6.61 -16.30 -8.21
N GLY A 267 5.41 -16.03 -8.76
CA GLY A 267 4.67 -16.96 -9.60
C GLY A 267 3.73 -17.91 -8.87
N ILE A 268 3.50 -17.73 -7.59
CA ILE A 268 2.54 -18.53 -6.80
C ILE A 268 1.30 -17.72 -6.43
N LYS A 269 0.20 -18.42 -6.17
CA LYS A 269 -0.99 -17.83 -5.54
C LYS A 269 -0.85 -17.88 -4.03
N SER A 270 -1.29 -16.82 -3.36
CA SER A 270 -1.33 -16.75 -1.91
C SER A 270 -2.65 -16.14 -1.45
N ARG A 271 -3.18 -16.61 -0.33
CA ARG A 271 -4.30 -15.94 0.31
C ARG A 271 -3.79 -14.92 1.28
N GLU A 272 -4.30 -13.71 1.16
CA GLU A 272 -3.97 -12.57 1.99
C GLU A 272 -5.23 -11.96 2.58
N ILE A 273 -5.20 -11.70 3.88
CA ILE A 273 -6.22 -10.91 4.57
C ILE A 273 -5.64 -9.54 4.85
N TYR A 274 -6.38 -8.50 4.48
CA TYR A 274 -5.96 -7.12 4.74
C TYR A 274 -7.00 -6.37 5.54
N GLU A 275 -6.53 -5.42 6.34
CA GLU A 275 -7.33 -4.33 6.88
C GLU A 275 -6.75 -3.01 6.39
N SER A 276 -7.53 -2.21 5.68
CA SER A 276 -7.07 -0.93 5.12
C SER A 276 -8.21 0.09 5.04
N PRO A 277 -8.75 0.50 6.19
CA PRO A 277 -9.95 1.33 6.23
C PRO A 277 -9.82 2.66 5.50
N ALA A 278 -8.81 3.47 5.85
CA ALA A 278 -8.60 4.79 5.26
C ALA A 278 -8.35 4.73 3.76
N MET A 279 -7.44 3.86 3.31
CA MET A 279 -7.05 3.82 1.91
C MET A 279 -8.20 3.43 0.98
N LEU A 280 -9.03 2.45 1.37
CA LEU A 280 -10.18 2.04 0.57
C LEU A 280 -11.20 3.16 0.40
N VAL A 281 -11.52 3.88 1.48
CA VAL A 281 -12.49 4.98 1.41
C VAL A 281 -11.90 6.19 0.68
N LEU A 282 -10.61 6.49 0.86
CA LEU A 282 -9.93 7.56 0.13
C LEU A 282 -9.89 7.30 -1.37
N ILE A 283 -9.53 6.09 -1.80
CA ILE A 283 -9.51 5.71 -3.22
C ILE A 283 -10.93 5.73 -3.80
N GLN A 284 -11.92 5.25 -3.06
CA GLN A 284 -13.33 5.32 -3.49
C GLN A 284 -13.79 6.76 -3.67
N ALA A 285 -13.55 7.64 -2.70
CA ALA A 285 -13.94 9.04 -2.74
C ALA A 285 -13.19 9.82 -3.84
N HIS A 286 -11.88 9.57 -3.99
CA HIS A 286 -11.06 10.17 -5.03
C HIS A 286 -11.55 9.81 -6.43
N ARG A 287 -11.79 8.52 -6.69
CA ARG A 287 -12.32 8.04 -7.99
C ARG A 287 -13.69 8.65 -8.31
N ASP A 288 -14.50 8.86 -7.30
CA ASP A 288 -15.82 9.50 -7.49
C ASP A 288 -15.68 11.00 -7.80
N LEU A 289 -14.73 11.72 -7.17
CA LEU A 289 -14.44 13.11 -7.50
C LEU A 289 -13.87 13.26 -8.92
N GLU A 290 -13.03 12.34 -9.37
CA GLU A 290 -12.54 12.30 -10.75
C GLU A 290 -13.68 12.21 -11.76
N SER A 291 -14.74 11.46 -11.46
CA SER A 291 -15.90 11.34 -12.34
C SER A 291 -16.64 12.67 -12.57
N LEU A 292 -16.48 13.61 -11.64
CA LEU A 292 -17.06 14.95 -11.72
C LEU A 292 -16.15 15.94 -12.46
N THR A 293 -14.84 15.75 -12.42
CA THR A 293 -13.84 16.77 -12.81
C THR A 293 -13.01 16.40 -14.03
N LEU A 294 -13.01 15.14 -14.46
CA LEU A 294 -12.27 14.67 -15.63
C LEU A 294 -13.23 14.39 -16.80
N THR A 295 -12.72 14.57 -18.03
CA THR A 295 -13.45 14.20 -19.24
C THR A 295 -13.48 12.67 -19.39
N ALA A 296 -14.47 12.15 -20.13
CA ALA A 296 -14.68 10.72 -20.29
C ALA A 296 -13.48 9.99 -20.91
N ASP A 297 -12.82 10.60 -21.91
CA ASP A 297 -11.63 10.06 -22.57
C ASP A 297 -10.44 9.94 -21.61
N VAL A 298 -10.17 10.97 -20.78
CA VAL A 298 -9.14 10.93 -19.75
C VAL A 298 -9.45 9.86 -18.70
N THR A 299 -10.69 9.80 -18.21
CA THR A 299 -11.12 8.81 -17.21
C THR A 299 -10.96 7.38 -17.74
N HIS A 300 -11.37 7.13 -18.98
CA HIS A 300 -11.27 5.80 -19.59
C HIS A 300 -9.82 5.38 -19.83
N TYR A 301 -8.97 6.28 -20.30
CA TYR A 301 -7.55 5.99 -20.51
C TYR A 301 -6.81 5.75 -19.19
N LYS A 302 -7.11 6.57 -18.17
CA LYS A 302 -6.50 6.47 -16.84
C LYS A 302 -6.72 5.10 -16.18
N ARG A 303 -7.84 4.42 -16.41
CA ARG A 303 -8.11 3.08 -15.83
C ARG A 303 -7.02 2.05 -16.16
N GLY A 304 -6.52 2.04 -17.39
CA GLY A 304 -5.39 1.18 -17.77
C GLY A 304 -4.06 1.60 -17.10
N ILE A 305 -3.90 2.89 -16.88
CA ILE A 305 -2.76 3.45 -16.16
C ILE A 305 -2.80 3.07 -14.67
N GLU A 306 -3.96 3.12 -14.03
CA GLU A 306 -4.19 2.72 -12.64
C GLU A 306 -3.77 1.27 -12.38
N GLU A 307 -4.15 0.37 -13.28
CA GLU A 307 -3.77 -1.04 -13.21
C GLU A 307 -2.26 -1.22 -13.37
N THR A 308 -1.66 -0.59 -14.39
CA THR A 308 -0.21 -0.65 -14.62
C THR A 308 0.57 -0.07 -13.44
N TYR A 309 0.11 1.06 -12.89
CA TYR A 309 0.70 1.67 -11.69
C TYR A 309 0.67 0.71 -10.50
N SER A 310 -0.49 0.08 -10.25
CA SER A 310 -0.66 -0.87 -9.16
C SER A 310 0.27 -2.08 -9.29
N GLN A 311 0.41 -2.62 -10.51
CA GLN A 311 1.33 -3.72 -10.80
C GLN A 311 2.79 -3.34 -10.59
N ILE A 312 3.20 -2.16 -11.04
CA ILE A 312 4.57 -1.65 -10.85
C ILE A 312 4.91 -1.52 -9.37
N VAL A 313 4.00 -0.94 -8.58
CA VAL A 313 4.19 -0.80 -7.13
C VAL A 313 4.25 -2.17 -6.46
N TYR A 314 3.31 -3.05 -6.76
CA TYR A 314 3.26 -4.40 -6.21
C TYR A 314 4.54 -5.19 -6.52
N ASN A 315 5.06 -5.04 -7.74
CA ASN A 315 6.25 -5.72 -8.25
C ASN A 315 7.58 -5.11 -7.79
N GLY A 316 7.58 -4.11 -6.92
CA GLY A 316 8.79 -3.49 -6.39
C GLY A 316 9.53 -2.57 -7.37
N LEU A 317 8.87 -2.12 -8.42
CA LEU A 317 9.44 -1.26 -9.47
C LEU A 317 9.20 0.24 -9.22
N TRP A 318 9.12 0.65 -7.94
CA TRP A 318 8.87 2.04 -7.55
C TRP A 318 9.85 3.05 -8.17
N TYR A 319 11.13 2.69 -8.28
CA TYR A 319 12.17 3.55 -8.84
C TYR A 319 12.44 3.30 -10.33
N SER A 320 11.51 2.63 -11.04
CA SER A 320 11.68 2.36 -12.47
C SER A 320 11.37 3.59 -13.35
N PRO A 321 11.96 3.71 -14.55
CA PRO A 321 11.63 4.79 -15.47
C PRO A 321 10.15 4.85 -15.85
N LEU A 322 9.47 3.69 -15.93
CA LEU A 322 8.05 3.63 -16.23
C LEU A 322 7.22 4.27 -15.10
N LYS A 323 7.59 4.03 -13.83
CA LYS A 323 6.92 4.66 -12.68
C LYS A 323 7.00 6.19 -12.75
N VAL A 324 8.17 6.73 -13.09
CA VAL A 324 8.38 8.18 -13.26
C VAL A 324 7.46 8.75 -14.35
N ALA A 325 7.33 8.05 -15.49
CA ALA A 325 6.44 8.46 -16.57
C ALA A 325 4.96 8.41 -16.17
N LEU A 326 4.56 7.37 -15.42
CA LEU A 326 3.19 7.24 -14.89
C LEU A 326 2.89 8.33 -13.85
N ASP A 327 3.83 8.66 -12.97
CA ASP A 327 3.66 9.77 -12.02
C ASP A 327 3.38 11.08 -12.74
N ALA A 328 4.14 11.40 -13.80
CA ALA A 328 3.93 12.62 -14.58
C ALA A 328 2.53 12.66 -15.23
N PHE A 329 2.07 11.52 -15.78
CA PHE A 329 0.72 11.40 -16.31
C PHE A 329 -0.33 11.60 -15.21
N ILE A 330 -0.21 10.86 -14.09
CA ILE A 330 -1.15 10.96 -12.96
C ILE A 330 -1.21 12.40 -12.46
N GLN A 331 -0.08 13.01 -12.10
CA GLN A 331 -0.03 14.38 -11.60
C GLN A 331 -0.71 15.38 -12.55
N LYS A 332 -0.50 15.22 -13.86
CA LYS A 332 -1.14 16.10 -14.85
C LYS A 332 -2.65 15.97 -14.85
N THR A 333 -3.18 14.76 -14.69
CA THR A 333 -4.64 14.54 -14.63
C THR A 333 -5.27 15.10 -13.36
N GLN A 334 -4.48 15.26 -12.29
CA GLN A 334 -4.99 15.66 -10.97
C GLN A 334 -5.11 17.19 -10.78
N GLU A 335 -4.54 18.01 -11.65
CA GLU A 335 -4.52 19.48 -11.49
C GLU A 335 -5.90 20.10 -11.21
N ARG A 336 -6.96 19.48 -11.71
CA ARG A 336 -8.33 19.96 -11.52
C ARG A 336 -9.18 19.08 -10.59
N VAL A 337 -8.62 18.00 -10.03
CA VAL A 337 -9.33 17.11 -9.12
C VAL A 337 -9.32 17.70 -7.71
N SER A 338 -10.15 18.73 -7.52
CA SER A 338 -10.31 19.43 -6.23
C SER A 338 -11.78 19.59 -5.90
N GLY A 339 -12.14 19.35 -4.66
CA GLY A 339 -13.54 19.40 -4.21
C GLY A 339 -13.77 18.56 -2.97
N THR A 340 -15.02 18.31 -2.64
CA THR A 340 -15.43 17.53 -1.47
C THR A 340 -16.29 16.34 -1.87
N VAL A 341 -16.12 15.23 -1.14
CA VAL A 341 -16.92 14.00 -1.31
C VAL A 341 -17.49 13.61 0.04
N ARG A 342 -18.80 13.45 0.11
CA ARG A 342 -19.51 13.02 1.30
C ARG A 342 -19.76 11.52 1.26
N VAL A 343 -19.28 10.82 2.26
CA VAL A 343 -19.36 9.37 2.39
C VAL A 343 -20.24 8.99 3.57
N LYS A 344 -21.17 8.08 3.35
CA LYS A 344 -21.98 7.42 4.40
C LYS A 344 -21.30 6.12 4.79
N LEU A 345 -21.00 5.95 6.06
CA LEU A 345 -20.42 4.75 6.65
C LEU A 345 -21.51 4.01 7.44
N PHE A 346 -21.73 2.74 7.14
CA PHE A 346 -22.74 1.95 7.86
C PHE A 346 -22.54 0.45 7.65
N LYS A 347 -22.39 -0.30 8.76
CA LYS A 347 -22.42 -1.79 8.76
C LYS A 347 -21.59 -2.42 7.65
N GLY A 348 -20.29 -2.14 7.62
CA GLY A 348 -19.34 -2.71 6.66
C GLY A 348 -19.34 -2.05 5.29
N ASN A 349 -20.18 -1.04 5.04
CA ASN A 349 -20.29 -0.39 3.74
C ASN A 349 -19.95 1.10 3.81
N SER A 350 -19.21 1.57 2.81
CA SER A 350 -19.04 2.99 2.46
C SER A 350 -19.82 3.30 1.20
N THR A 351 -20.62 4.35 1.22
CA THR A 351 -21.43 4.78 0.07
C THR A 351 -21.24 6.27 -0.16
N ILE A 352 -20.87 6.64 -1.39
CA ILE A 352 -20.81 8.06 -1.76
C ILE A 352 -22.23 8.62 -1.87
N VAL A 353 -22.51 9.68 -1.13
CA VAL A 353 -23.85 10.29 -1.04
C VAL A 353 -23.90 11.75 -1.47
N GLY A 354 -22.75 12.34 -1.80
CA GLY A 354 -22.66 13.69 -2.32
C GLY A 354 -21.24 14.04 -2.76
N ARG A 355 -21.12 14.99 -3.65
CA ARG A 355 -19.85 15.53 -4.16
C ARG A 355 -20.05 16.96 -4.64
N SER A 356 -19.01 17.76 -4.52
CA SER A 356 -18.99 19.13 -5.07
C SER A 356 -17.57 19.51 -5.51
N SER A 357 -17.48 20.33 -6.55
CA SER A 357 -16.22 20.86 -7.06
C SER A 357 -16.47 22.14 -7.87
N ASP A 358 -15.62 23.13 -7.70
CA ASP A 358 -15.59 24.32 -8.55
C ASP A 358 -15.07 23.99 -9.97
N ASN A 359 -14.42 22.84 -10.13
CA ASN A 359 -13.94 22.31 -11.41
C ASN A 359 -14.92 21.31 -12.06
N SER A 360 -16.17 21.24 -11.57
CA SER A 360 -17.18 20.31 -12.07
C SER A 360 -17.41 20.47 -13.57
N LEU A 361 -17.42 19.34 -14.27
CA LEU A 361 -17.88 19.24 -15.66
C LEU A 361 -19.37 18.89 -15.75
N TYR A 362 -20.01 18.59 -14.62
CA TYR A 362 -21.45 18.35 -14.56
C TYR A 362 -22.20 19.68 -14.62
N THR A 363 -23.00 19.86 -15.67
CA THR A 363 -23.79 21.07 -15.93
C THR A 363 -25.27 20.75 -15.75
N PRO A 364 -25.92 21.21 -14.66
CA PRO A 364 -27.30 20.81 -14.34
C PRO A 364 -28.30 21.06 -15.47
N ASP A 365 -28.22 22.21 -16.12
CA ASP A 365 -29.13 22.61 -17.21
C ASP A 365 -28.89 21.86 -18.54
N LEU A 366 -27.77 21.13 -18.69
CA LEU A 366 -27.57 20.18 -19.79
C LEU A 366 -27.95 18.74 -19.42
N ALA A 367 -28.02 18.44 -18.13
CA ALA A 367 -28.27 17.10 -17.62
C ALA A 367 -29.72 16.89 -17.14
N THR A 368 -30.46 17.96 -16.90
CA THR A 368 -31.86 17.90 -16.44
C THR A 368 -32.80 17.46 -17.52
N TYR A 369 -33.89 16.80 -17.12
CA TYR A 369 -35.07 16.54 -17.97
C TYR A 369 -36.22 17.50 -17.67
N GLY A 370 -35.96 18.54 -16.89
CA GLY A 370 -36.94 19.55 -16.49
C GLY A 370 -37.09 20.71 -17.49
N ALA A 371 -37.82 21.73 -17.08
CA ALA A 371 -38.10 22.91 -17.92
C ALA A 371 -36.87 23.76 -18.21
N GLU A 372 -35.78 23.60 -17.42
CA GLU A 372 -34.52 24.33 -17.60
C GLU A 372 -33.55 23.67 -18.57
N ASP A 373 -33.97 22.58 -19.24
CA ASP A 373 -33.12 21.84 -20.18
C ASP A 373 -32.66 22.74 -21.35
N LYS A 374 -31.33 22.88 -21.49
CA LYS A 374 -30.68 23.63 -22.57
C LYS A 374 -29.99 22.73 -23.60
N PHE A 375 -30.12 21.40 -23.48
CA PHE A 375 -29.53 20.48 -24.43
C PHE A 375 -30.12 20.61 -25.81
N ASP A 376 -29.30 20.67 -26.85
CA ASP A 376 -29.78 20.70 -28.25
C ASP A 376 -30.14 19.29 -28.73
N HIS A 377 -31.40 18.92 -28.54
CA HIS A 377 -31.92 17.62 -28.95
C HIS A 377 -31.85 17.36 -30.47
N LYS A 378 -31.89 18.45 -31.31
CA LYS A 378 -31.80 18.31 -32.76
C LYS A 378 -30.39 17.94 -33.23
N ALA A 379 -29.37 18.47 -32.56
CA ALA A 379 -27.98 18.09 -32.85
C ALA A 379 -27.72 16.60 -32.61
N ALA A 380 -28.41 16.00 -31.65
CA ALA A 380 -28.27 14.58 -31.33
C ALA A 380 -28.70 13.67 -32.52
N GLU A 381 -29.72 14.05 -33.32
CA GLU A 381 -30.20 13.28 -34.48
C GLU A 381 -29.08 13.10 -35.51
N GLY A 382 -28.39 14.18 -35.88
CA GLY A 382 -27.26 14.17 -36.81
C GLY A 382 -26.08 13.34 -36.29
N PHE A 383 -25.76 13.51 -35.02
CA PHE A 383 -24.72 12.74 -34.38
C PHE A 383 -25.01 11.24 -34.39
N ILE A 384 -26.21 10.81 -34.00
CA ILE A 384 -26.63 9.40 -33.99
C ILE A 384 -26.54 8.79 -35.39
N TYR A 385 -26.96 9.53 -36.44
CA TYR A 385 -26.88 9.07 -37.81
C TYR A 385 -25.42 8.74 -38.20
N VAL A 386 -24.49 9.70 -38.00
CA VAL A 386 -23.08 9.56 -38.38
C VAL A 386 -22.37 8.50 -37.51
N TRP A 387 -22.59 8.54 -36.20
CA TRP A 387 -22.02 7.58 -35.26
C TRP A 387 -22.44 6.14 -35.55
N GLY A 388 -23.70 5.93 -35.90
CA GLY A 388 -24.26 4.62 -36.23
C GLY A 388 -23.90 4.10 -37.63
N LEU A 389 -23.25 4.90 -38.50
CA LEU A 389 -23.00 4.55 -39.90
C LEU A 389 -22.20 3.24 -40.07
N PRO A 390 -21.08 3.01 -39.38
CA PRO A 390 -20.31 1.77 -39.50
C PRO A 390 -21.16 0.53 -39.15
N THR A 391 -21.92 0.61 -38.06
CA THR A 391 -22.78 -0.48 -37.60
C THR A 391 -23.94 -0.73 -38.60
N ARG A 392 -24.48 0.31 -39.18
CA ARG A 392 -25.52 0.20 -40.21
C ARG A 392 -24.99 -0.49 -41.47
N ILE A 393 -23.83 -0.07 -41.96
CA ILE A 393 -23.19 -0.68 -43.15
C ILE A 393 -22.91 -2.15 -42.88
N TRP A 394 -22.30 -2.47 -41.71
CA TRP A 394 -22.03 -3.85 -41.31
C TRP A 394 -23.35 -4.69 -41.29
N SER A 395 -24.38 -4.17 -40.66
CA SER A 395 -25.68 -4.87 -40.57
C SER A 395 -26.33 -5.14 -41.96
N GLN A 396 -26.20 -4.20 -42.91
CA GLN A 396 -26.66 -4.39 -44.26
C GLN A 396 -25.92 -5.50 -45.03
N GLN A 397 -24.59 -5.63 -44.76
CA GLN A 397 -23.80 -6.69 -45.41
C GLN A 397 -24.02 -8.08 -44.80
N VAL A 398 -24.38 -8.17 -43.51
CA VAL A 398 -24.54 -9.46 -42.81
C VAL A 398 -25.99 -9.96 -42.85
N ARG A 399 -26.97 -9.06 -42.92
CA ARG A 399 -28.41 -9.39 -42.87
C ARG A 399 -29.12 -9.18 -44.19
N GLY A 400 -28.47 -8.57 -45.17
CA GLY A 400 -28.98 -8.47 -46.56
C GLY A 400 -28.57 -9.72 -47.29
#